data_ec74f605fd7c1d35be118f1bbc983509
#
_entry.id   ec74f605fd7c1d35be118f1bbc983509
#
_cell.length_a   1.000
_cell.length_b   1.000
_cell.length_c   1.000
_cell.angle_alpha   90.00
_cell.angle_beta   90.00
_cell.angle_gamma   90.00
#
_symmetry.space_group_name_H-M   'P 1'
#
loop_
_entity.id
_entity.type
_entity.pdbx_description
1 polymer ?
#
loop_
_entity_poly.entity_id
_entity_poly.type
_entity_poly.pdbx_seq_one_letter_code
_entity_poly.pdbx_strand_id
1 'polypeptide(L)'
;EKRQPETVIRFAGSARGIENKLVPREGYPLDAIEIIGLSRSMSPKGILHNIKAAKLAVSAVAKAKKLLKAARPDCVIGCGGYASFAVVKAAQELGIPTVLLEVNALPGKVTQMLAKKADRVLVCFEQAKKLLGGDEKIILTGAPVRGEILAASREKARAKFGLGENDQ
;
A
#
# COMPACT_ATOMS: atom_id res chain seq x y z
N GLU A 1 -17.36 1.34 -1.67
CA GLU A 1 -18.58 0.98 -0.91
C GLU A 1 -19.73 1.95 -1.16
N LYS A 2 -19.54 3.27 -1.02
CA LYS A 2 -20.66 4.23 -1.25
C LYS A 2 -21.32 4.13 -2.63
N ARG A 3 -20.57 3.70 -3.66
CA ARG A 3 -21.08 3.53 -5.04
C ARG A 3 -21.51 2.10 -5.34
N GLN A 4 -20.99 1.12 -4.62
CA GLN A 4 -21.29 -0.31 -4.76
C GLN A 4 -21.33 -0.91 -3.35
N PRO A 5 -22.52 -0.89 -2.68
CA PRO A 5 -22.66 -1.34 -1.28
C PRO A 5 -22.31 -2.81 -1.05
N GLU A 6 -22.44 -3.67 -2.06
CA GLU A 6 -22.10 -5.08 -2.03
C GLU A 6 -20.57 -5.37 -2.12
N THR A 7 -19.74 -4.33 -2.29
CA THR A 7 -18.29 -4.50 -2.35
C THR A 7 -17.74 -4.96 -1.00
N VAL A 8 -17.11 -6.13 -0.99
CA VAL A 8 -16.42 -6.66 0.18
C VAL A 8 -14.95 -6.24 0.14
N ILE A 9 -14.52 -5.47 1.14
CA ILE A 9 -13.14 -5.02 1.28
C ILE A 9 -12.45 -5.79 2.41
N ARG A 10 -11.30 -6.37 2.10
CA ARG A 10 -10.40 -7.01 3.07
C ARG A 10 -9.03 -6.39 2.97
N PHE A 11 -8.33 -6.29 4.09
CA PHE A 11 -6.98 -5.78 4.15
C PHE A 11 -5.99 -6.90 4.44
N ALA A 12 -4.79 -6.77 3.87
CA ALA A 12 -3.65 -7.58 4.24
C ALA A 12 -2.47 -6.66 4.55
N GLY A 13 -1.82 -6.88 5.67
CA GLY A 13 -0.77 -5.99 6.16
C GLY A 13 0.25 -6.69 7.05
N SER A 14 1.25 -5.93 7.54
CA SER A 14 2.24 -6.45 8.46
C SER A 14 1.61 -6.75 9.84
N ALA A 15 2.02 -7.85 10.45
CA ALA A 15 1.59 -8.21 11.81
C ALA A 15 2.02 -7.19 12.89
N ARG A 16 2.93 -6.27 12.59
CA ARG A 16 3.51 -5.30 13.54
C ARG A 16 3.33 -3.84 13.10
N GLY A 17 2.63 -3.60 11.99
CA GLY A 17 2.42 -2.26 11.45
C GLY A 17 1.27 -1.52 12.15
N ILE A 18 1.19 -0.21 11.87
CA ILE A 18 0.11 0.65 12.37
C ILE A 18 -1.27 0.19 11.86
N GLU A 19 -1.29 -0.50 10.71
CA GLU A 19 -2.48 -1.07 10.10
C GLU A 19 -3.23 -2.03 11.04
N ASN A 20 -2.53 -2.71 11.96
CA ASN A 20 -3.15 -3.59 12.96
C ASN A 20 -4.07 -2.86 13.94
N LYS A 21 -3.89 -1.55 14.10
CA LYS A 21 -4.75 -0.72 14.93
C LYS A 21 -5.80 0.02 14.11
N LEU A 22 -5.38 0.55 12.96
CA LEU A 22 -6.24 1.42 12.15
C LEU A 22 -7.29 0.65 11.37
N VAL A 23 -6.94 -0.47 10.74
CA VAL A 23 -7.87 -1.22 9.88
C VAL A 23 -9.04 -1.80 10.67
N PRO A 24 -8.82 -2.51 11.82
CA PRO A 24 -9.92 -2.98 12.64
C PRO A 24 -10.76 -1.86 13.24
N ARG A 25 -10.14 -0.72 13.60
CA ARG A 25 -10.86 0.45 14.09
C ARG A 25 -11.87 0.99 13.08
N GLU A 26 -11.55 0.91 11.78
CA GLU A 26 -12.44 1.32 10.70
C GLU A 26 -13.45 0.20 10.30
N GLY A 27 -13.50 -0.92 11.06
CA GLY A 27 -14.45 -2.01 10.86
C GLY A 27 -14.06 -3.03 9.77
N TYR A 28 -12.81 -3.00 9.27
CA TYR A 28 -12.38 -3.93 8.23
C TYR A 28 -11.58 -5.11 8.79
N PRO A 29 -11.72 -6.32 8.19
CA PRO A 29 -10.85 -7.45 8.52
C PRO A 29 -9.43 -7.23 7.99
N LEU A 30 -8.44 -7.65 8.80
CA LEU A 30 -7.02 -7.57 8.46
C LEU A 30 -6.36 -8.95 8.55
N ASP A 31 -5.81 -9.41 7.44
CA ASP A 31 -4.99 -10.62 7.37
C ASP A 31 -3.52 -10.26 7.60
N ALA A 32 -2.91 -10.77 8.67
CA ALA A 32 -1.52 -10.49 9.01
C ALA A 32 -0.54 -11.33 8.20
N ILE A 33 0.42 -10.67 7.53
CA ILE A 33 1.50 -11.29 6.77
C ILE A 33 2.84 -10.86 7.36
N GLU A 34 3.61 -11.85 7.82
CA GLU A 34 4.96 -11.60 8.31
C GLU A 34 5.91 -11.36 7.14
N ILE A 35 6.50 -10.18 7.13
CA ILE A 35 7.54 -9.79 6.18
C ILE A 35 8.48 -8.80 6.86
N ILE A 36 9.75 -8.84 6.50
CA ILE A 36 10.75 -7.86 6.96
C ILE A 36 11.32 -7.10 5.77
N GLY A 37 11.60 -5.82 6.01
CA GLY A 37 12.21 -4.96 5.00
C GLY A 37 13.66 -5.33 4.73
N LEU A 38 14.15 -4.99 3.54
CA LEU A 38 15.55 -5.16 3.18
C LEU A 38 16.43 -4.11 3.88
N SER A 39 17.58 -4.56 4.39
CA SER A 39 18.61 -3.65 4.90
C SER A 39 19.34 -2.96 3.73
N ARG A 40 19.63 -1.67 3.92
CA ARG A 40 20.49 -0.91 2.98
C ARG A 40 21.98 -1.10 3.27
N SER A 41 22.33 -1.73 4.40
CA SER A 41 23.71 -1.94 4.82
C SER A 41 24.36 -3.07 4.02
N MET A 42 25.54 -2.82 3.50
CA MET A 42 26.41 -3.81 2.83
C MET A 42 27.30 -4.58 3.82
N SER A 43 27.15 -4.37 5.12
CA SER A 43 27.88 -5.13 6.14
C SER A 43 27.51 -6.61 6.12
N PRO A 44 28.36 -7.51 6.65
CA PRO A 44 28.03 -8.94 6.76
C PRO A 44 26.70 -9.20 7.49
N LYS A 45 26.41 -8.41 8.52
CA LYS A 45 25.10 -8.44 9.23
C LYS A 45 23.95 -8.01 8.33
N GLY A 46 24.14 -6.99 7.49
CA GLY A 46 23.15 -6.52 6.52
C GLY A 46 22.88 -7.55 5.43
N ILE A 47 23.91 -8.25 4.95
CA ILE A 47 23.78 -9.32 3.95
C ILE A 47 23.00 -10.49 4.56
N LEU A 48 23.34 -10.95 5.76
CA LEU A 48 22.63 -12.03 6.45
C LEU A 48 21.17 -11.67 6.70
N HIS A 49 20.90 -10.40 7.09
CA HIS A 49 19.53 -9.89 7.24
C HIS A 49 18.77 -9.98 5.90
N ASN A 50 19.38 -9.62 4.79
CA ASN A 50 18.76 -9.66 3.47
C ASN A 50 18.46 -11.09 3.00
N ILE A 51 19.34 -12.06 3.32
CA ILE A 51 19.06 -13.47 3.05
C ILE A 51 17.84 -13.95 3.85
N LYS A 52 17.73 -13.57 5.11
CA LYS A 52 16.55 -13.87 5.95
C LYS A 52 15.29 -13.19 5.40
N ALA A 53 15.40 -11.93 4.98
CA ALA A 53 14.30 -11.18 4.36
C ALA A 53 13.81 -11.85 3.08
N ALA A 54 14.71 -12.32 2.22
CA ALA A 54 14.36 -13.02 0.98
C ALA A 54 13.61 -14.35 1.27
N LYS A 55 14.09 -15.15 2.21
CA LYS A 55 13.39 -16.39 2.63
C LYS A 55 11.99 -16.11 3.18
N LEU A 56 11.85 -15.09 4.03
CA LEU A 56 10.55 -14.65 4.55
C LEU A 56 9.64 -14.13 3.45
N ALA A 57 10.18 -13.41 2.45
CA ALA A 57 9.39 -12.92 1.32
C ALA A 57 8.79 -14.08 0.51
N VAL A 58 9.55 -15.13 0.24
CA VAL A 58 9.05 -16.36 -0.44
C VAL A 58 7.93 -17.01 0.36
N SER A 59 8.14 -17.20 1.67
CA SER A 59 7.11 -17.74 2.57
C SER A 59 5.87 -16.86 2.64
N ALA A 60 6.04 -15.54 2.69
CA ALA A 60 4.96 -14.57 2.70
C ALA A 60 4.12 -14.63 1.41
N VAL A 61 4.77 -14.76 0.24
CA VAL A 61 4.07 -14.94 -1.05
C VAL A 61 3.28 -16.25 -1.05
N ALA A 62 3.84 -17.35 -0.55
CA ALA A 62 3.12 -18.62 -0.45
C ALA A 62 1.90 -18.53 0.48
N LYS A 63 2.03 -17.85 1.63
CA LYS A 63 0.90 -17.56 2.54
C LYS A 63 -0.14 -16.67 1.88
N ALA A 64 0.28 -15.61 1.20
CA ALA A 64 -0.61 -14.73 0.46
C ALA A 64 -1.40 -15.47 -0.63
N LYS A 65 -0.76 -16.39 -1.37
CA LYS A 65 -1.47 -17.23 -2.34
C LYS A 65 -2.60 -18.06 -1.72
N LYS A 66 -2.37 -18.63 -0.53
CA LYS A 66 -3.42 -19.38 0.18
C LYS A 66 -4.59 -18.46 0.57
N LEU A 67 -4.29 -17.26 1.10
CA LEU A 67 -5.31 -16.26 1.44
C LEU A 67 -6.13 -15.82 0.21
N LEU A 68 -5.45 -15.50 -0.89
CA LEU A 68 -6.11 -15.06 -2.13
C LEU A 68 -6.98 -16.18 -2.75
N LYS A 69 -6.51 -17.44 -2.72
CA LYS A 69 -7.32 -18.58 -3.20
C LYS A 69 -8.58 -18.80 -2.35
N ALA A 70 -8.52 -18.55 -1.05
CA ALA A 70 -9.67 -18.65 -0.15
C ALA A 70 -10.63 -17.46 -0.31
N ALA A 71 -10.08 -16.24 -0.40
CA ALA A 71 -10.86 -15.00 -0.49
C ALA A 71 -11.45 -14.76 -1.89
N ARG A 72 -10.79 -15.25 -2.96
CA ARG A 72 -11.17 -15.09 -4.37
C ARG A 72 -11.49 -13.62 -4.74
N PRO A 73 -10.60 -12.66 -4.49
CA PRO A 73 -10.88 -11.27 -4.80
C PRO A 73 -10.88 -11.04 -6.32
N ASP A 74 -11.73 -10.13 -6.77
CA ASP A 74 -11.78 -9.68 -8.17
C ASP A 74 -10.59 -8.80 -8.54
N CYS A 75 -9.99 -8.13 -7.56
CA CYS A 75 -8.84 -7.25 -7.74
C CYS A 75 -8.03 -7.14 -6.44
N VAL A 76 -6.72 -6.94 -6.59
CA VAL A 76 -5.81 -6.66 -5.46
C VAL A 76 -5.18 -5.29 -5.64
N ILE A 77 -5.31 -4.41 -4.62
CA ILE A 77 -4.73 -3.08 -4.62
C ILE A 77 -3.52 -3.05 -3.68
N GLY A 78 -2.36 -2.72 -4.21
CA GLY A 78 -1.13 -2.56 -3.46
C GLY A 78 -0.85 -1.09 -3.13
N CYS A 79 -0.91 -0.72 -1.85
CA CYS A 79 -0.67 0.65 -1.37
C CYS A 79 0.77 0.91 -0.90
N GLY A 80 1.73 0.12 -1.36
CA GLY A 80 3.12 0.21 -0.95
C GLY A 80 3.47 -0.60 0.30
N GLY A 81 4.71 -0.47 0.74
CA GLY A 81 5.24 -1.27 1.85
C GLY A 81 5.59 -2.72 1.49
N TYR A 82 6.36 -3.37 2.36
CA TYR A 82 6.83 -4.73 2.09
C TYR A 82 5.71 -5.78 2.18
N ALA A 83 4.70 -5.59 3.02
CA ALA A 83 3.54 -6.49 3.09
C ALA A 83 2.76 -6.51 1.77
N SER A 84 2.60 -5.35 1.14
CA SER A 84 2.00 -5.20 -0.19
C SER A 84 2.75 -6.02 -1.25
N PHE A 85 4.09 -6.12 -1.17
CA PHE A 85 4.87 -6.93 -2.10
C PHE A 85 4.38 -8.37 -2.16
N ALA A 86 4.25 -9.02 -1.00
CA ALA A 86 3.88 -10.44 -0.94
C ALA A 86 2.48 -10.70 -1.54
N VAL A 87 1.51 -9.84 -1.22
CA VAL A 87 0.12 -9.99 -1.65
C VAL A 87 -0.03 -9.71 -3.15
N VAL A 88 0.52 -8.60 -3.62
CA VAL A 88 0.46 -8.24 -5.05
C VAL A 88 1.23 -9.23 -5.90
N LYS A 89 2.42 -9.64 -5.46
CA LYS A 89 3.20 -10.68 -6.16
C LYS A 89 2.44 -11.99 -6.27
N ALA A 90 1.79 -12.42 -5.19
CA ALA A 90 0.93 -13.60 -5.19
C ALA A 90 -0.26 -13.46 -6.14
N ALA A 91 -0.92 -12.29 -6.16
CA ALA A 91 -2.02 -12.00 -7.06
C ALA A 91 -1.59 -12.07 -8.53
N GLN A 92 -0.47 -11.43 -8.88
CA GLN A 92 0.13 -11.50 -10.23
C GLN A 92 0.45 -12.93 -10.67
N GLU A 93 0.93 -13.77 -9.75
CA GLU A 93 1.23 -15.18 -10.03
C GLU A 93 -0.03 -16.07 -10.12
N LEU A 94 -1.15 -15.60 -9.60
CA LEU A 94 -2.46 -16.27 -9.69
C LEU A 94 -3.33 -15.72 -10.84
N GLY A 95 -2.85 -14.70 -11.58
CA GLY A 95 -3.63 -14.06 -12.65
C GLY A 95 -4.77 -13.18 -12.13
N ILE A 96 -4.74 -12.76 -10.87
CA ILE A 96 -5.71 -11.84 -10.29
C ILE A 96 -5.35 -10.42 -10.69
N PRO A 97 -6.28 -9.60 -11.19
CA PRO A 97 -6.03 -8.20 -11.54
C PRO A 97 -5.39 -7.41 -10.41
N THR A 98 -4.36 -6.61 -10.74
CA THR A 98 -3.60 -5.85 -9.74
C THR A 98 -3.53 -4.37 -10.07
N VAL A 99 -3.76 -3.55 -9.06
CA VAL A 99 -3.59 -2.10 -9.12
C VAL A 99 -2.55 -1.69 -8.08
N LEU A 100 -1.62 -0.84 -8.44
CA LEU A 100 -0.68 -0.24 -7.50
C LEU A 100 -1.04 1.22 -7.26
N LEU A 101 -0.96 1.67 -6.00
CA LEU A 101 -1.07 3.07 -5.62
C LEU A 101 0.29 3.55 -5.11
N GLU A 102 0.88 4.53 -5.80
CA GLU A 102 2.14 5.17 -5.41
C GLU A 102 1.89 6.62 -5.01
N VAL A 103 2.05 6.89 -3.73
CA VAL A 103 1.77 8.22 -3.15
C VAL A 103 3.01 9.13 -3.09
N ASN A 104 4.19 8.62 -3.45
CA ASN A 104 5.43 9.37 -3.41
C ASN A 104 5.83 9.85 -4.80
N ALA A 105 6.51 11.00 -4.87
CA ALA A 105 7.11 11.49 -6.10
C ALA A 105 8.26 10.60 -6.59
N LEU A 106 9.00 9.97 -5.67
CA LEU A 106 9.98 8.94 -5.96
C LEU A 106 9.36 7.57 -5.65
N PRO A 107 9.08 6.74 -6.67
CA PRO A 107 8.45 5.45 -6.47
C PRO A 107 9.25 4.55 -5.54
N GLY A 108 8.54 3.91 -4.60
CA GLY A 108 9.13 2.93 -3.70
C GLY A 108 9.65 1.70 -4.45
N LYS A 109 10.65 1.00 -3.89
CA LYS A 109 11.22 -0.22 -4.51
C LYS A 109 10.18 -1.28 -4.82
N VAL A 110 9.21 -1.46 -3.95
CA VAL A 110 8.11 -2.42 -4.15
C VAL A 110 7.29 -2.05 -5.37
N THR A 111 6.90 -0.78 -5.51
CA THR A 111 6.18 -0.28 -6.69
C THR A 111 7.00 -0.52 -7.96
N GLN A 112 8.29 -0.15 -7.96
CA GLN A 112 9.17 -0.36 -9.11
C GLN A 112 9.27 -1.83 -9.54
N MET A 113 9.35 -2.75 -8.57
CA MET A 113 9.44 -4.20 -8.84
C MET A 113 8.15 -4.77 -9.43
N LEU A 114 7.00 -4.30 -8.96
CA LEU A 114 5.69 -4.87 -9.29
C LEU A 114 5.00 -4.18 -10.47
N ALA A 115 5.37 -2.92 -10.77
CA ALA A 115 4.73 -2.09 -11.79
C ALA A 115 4.71 -2.74 -13.18
N LYS A 116 5.77 -3.45 -13.57
CA LYS A 116 5.85 -4.10 -14.89
C LYS A 116 4.71 -5.10 -15.14
N LYS A 117 4.27 -5.81 -14.09
CA LYS A 117 3.22 -6.83 -14.17
C LYS A 117 1.86 -6.37 -13.63
N ALA A 118 1.77 -5.14 -13.13
CA ALA A 118 0.51 -4.58 -12.68
C ALA A 118 -0.37 -4.19 -13.87
N ASP A 119 -1.67 -4.36 -13.73
CA ASP A 119 -2.66 -3.97 -14.74
C ASP A 119 -2.85 -2.46 -14.78
N ARG A 120 -2.76 -1.80 -13.62
CA ARG A 120 -2.77 -0.34 -13.49
C ARG A 120 -1.83 0.11 -12.37
N VAL A 121 -1.26 1.29 -12.56
CA VAL A 121 -0.47 1.98 -11.53
C VAL A 121 -1.01 3.40 -11.39
N LEU A 122 -1.57 3.70 -10.23
CA LEU A 122 -2.10 5.01 -9.88
C LEU A 122 -1.00 5.79 -9.18
N VAL A 123 -0.65 6.96 -9.70
CA VAL A 123 0.42 7.80 -9.14
C VAL A 123 -0.11 9.16 -8.72
N CYS A 124 0.44 9.70 -7.64
CA CYS A 124 0.06 11.01 -7.13
C CYS A 124 0.85 12.16 -7.77
N PHE A 125 1.99 11.86 -8.41
CA PHE A 125 2.91 12.85 -8.96
C PHE A 125 3.34 12.48 -10.37
N GLU A 126 3.41 13.47 -11.26
CA GLU A 126 3.88 13.32 -12.63
C GLU A 126 5.33 12.77 -12.69
N GLN A 127 6.16 13.16 -11.73
CA GLN A 127 7.52 12.63 -11.61
C GLN A 127 7.55 11.12 -11.42
N ALA A 128 6.66 10.58 -10.59
CA ALA A 128 6.54 9.12 -10.39
C ALA A 128 6.14 8.42 -11.68
N LYS A 129 5.22 9.01 -12.47
CA LYS A 129 4.81 8.49 -13.77
C LYS A 129 6.00 8.38 -14.71
N LYS A 130 6.82 9.44 -14.85
CA LYS A 130 8.01 9.47 -15.69
C LYS A 130 9.04 8.42 -15.25
N LEU A 131 9.31 8.30 -13.95
CA LEU A 131 10.26 7.35 -13.40
C LEU A 131 9.85 5.88 -13.56
N LEU A 132 8.55 5.61 -13.66
CA LEU A 132 8.00 4.26 -13.89
C LEU A 132 7.87 3.90 -15.38
N GLY A 133 8.26 4.80 -16.29
CA GLY A 133 8.31 4.54 -17.73
C GLY A 133 7.22 5.21 -18.57
N GLY A 134 6.29 5.94 -17.94
CA GLY A 134 5.27 6.74 -18.65
C GLY A 134 4.21 5.96 -19.44
N ASP A 135 4.16 4.63 -19.29
CA ASP A 135 3.22 3.71 -19.94
C ASP A 135 1.75 4.14 -19.67
N GLU A 136 0.83 3.85 -20.60
CA GLU A 136 -0.61 4.17 -20.49
C GLU A 136 -1.29 3.57 -19.26
N LYS A 137 -0.79 2.44 -18.77
CA LYS A 137 -1.29 1.83 -17.52
C LYS A 137 -0.93 2.65 -16.26
N ILE A 138 -0.01 3.64 -16.37
CA ILE A 138 0.40 4.51 -15.28
C ILE A 138 -0.40 5.81 -15.34
N ILE A 139 -1.35 5.95 -14.42
CA ILE A 139 -2.38 6.99 -14.43
C ILE A 139 -2.10 7.98 -13.31
N LEU A 140 -2.03 9.26 -13.64
CA LEU A 140 -1.96 10.33 -12.64
C LEU A 140 -3.35 10.57 -12.05
N THR A 141 -3.51 10.27 -10.76
CA THR A 141 -4.81 10.38 -10.06
C THR A 141 -4.81 11.39 -8.91
N GLY A 142 -3.64 11.83 -8.49
CA GLY A 142 -3.49 12.54 -7.22
C GLY A 142 -3.60 11.62 -5.99
N ALA A 143 -3.40 12.18 -4.81
CA ALA A 143 -3.46 11.45 -3.56
C ALA A 143 -4.91 11.27 -3.07
N PRO A 144 -5.29 10.07 -2.58
CA PRO A 144 -6.55 9.89 -1.89
C PRO A 144 -6.50 10.65 -0.56
N VAL A 145 -7.41 11.59 -0.36
CA VAL A 145 -7.52 12.41 0.84
C VAL A 145 -8.83 12.09 1.55
N ARG A 146 -8.78 11.99 2.88
CA ARG A 146 -9.98 11.78 3.69
C ARG A 146 -10.93 12.97 3.54
N GLY A 147 -12.22 12.69 3.42
CA GLY A 147 -13.24 13.74 3.29
C GLY A 147 -13.23 14.76 4.43
N GLU A 148 -12.89 14.34 5.66
CA GLU A 148 -12.74 15.21 6.82
C GLU A 148 -11.64 16.27 6.63
N ILE A 149 -10.54 15.93 5.94
CA ILE A 149 -9.45 16.86 5.65
C ILE A 149 -9.93 17.89 4.61
N LEU A 150 -10.69 17.44 3.60
CA LEU A 150 -11.25 18.32 2.57
C LEU A 150 -12.33 19.25 3.14
N ALA A 151 -13.06 18.81 4.16
CA ALA A 151 -14.09 19.58 4.84
C ALA A 151 -13.55 20.43 6.02
N ALA A 152 -12.26 20.36 6.32
CA ALA A 152 -11.64 21.11 7.41
C ALA A 152 -11.63 22.61 7.08
N SER A 153 -12.12 23.44 8.01
CA SER A 153 -11.97 24.90 7.92
C SER A 153 -10.92 25.40 8.90
N ARG A 154 -10.22 26.46 8.51
CA ARG A 154 -9.22 27.12 9.34
C ARG A 154 -9.82 27.59 10.66
N GLU A 155 -11.00 28.19 10.64
CA GLU A 155 -11.70 28.72 11.82
C GLU A 155 -12.01 27.58 12.80
N LYS A 156 -12.57 26.46 12.33
CA LYS A 156 -12.88 25.31 13.18
C LYS A 156 -11.61 24.69 13.79
N ALA A 157 -10.53 24.63 13.02
CA ALA A 157 -9.25 24.11 13.51
C ALA A 157 -8.67 25.04 14.59
N ARG A 158 -8.67 26.34 14.35
CA ARG A 158 -8.18 27.34 15.33
C ARG A 158 -8.99 27.31 16.62
N ALA A 159 -10.31 27.29 16.53
CA ALA A 159 -11.18 27.16 17.69
C ALA A 159 -10.89 25.87 18.51
N LYS A 160 -10.67 24.75 17.82
CA LYS A 160 -10.35 23.47 18.45
C LYS A 160 -9.01 23.51 19.24
N PHE A 161 -8.04 24.29 18.78
CA PHE A 161 -6.74 24.43 19.44
C PHE A 161 -6.65 25.67 20.35
N GLY A 162 -7.75 26.41 20.55
CA GLY A 162 -7.77 27.60 21.39
C GLY A 162 -6.97 28.78 20.84
N LEU A 163 -6.78 28.83 19.51
CA LEU A 163 -6.00 29.87 18.84
C LEU A 163 -6.92 31.06 18.46
N GLY A 164 -6.50 32.27 18.79
CA GLY A 164 -7.11 33.53 18.39
C GLY A 164 -6.82 33.87 16.93
N GLU A 165 -7.51 34.87 16.36
CA GLU A 165 -7.36 35.24 14.95
C GLU A 165 -5.93 35.61 14.54
N ASN A 166 -5.15 36.21 15.45
CA ASN A 166 -3.80 36.71 15.21
C ASN A 166 -2.67 35.76 15.66
N ASP A 167 -2.98 34.60 16.24
CA ASP A 167 -1.95 33.62 16.63
C ASP A 167 -1.33 32.98 15.37
N GLN A 168 0.00 32.91 15.35
CA GLN A 168 0.79 32.28 14.26
C GLN A 168 1.17 30.86 14.59
#